data_8f960f960b775f59fbee10f18665f30c
#
_entry.id   8f960f960b775f59fbee10f18665f30c
#
_cell.length_a   1.000
_cell.length_b   1.000
_cell.length_c   1.000
_cell.angle_alpha   90.00
_cell.angle_beta   90.00
_cell.angle_gamma   90.00
#
_symmetry.space_group_name_H-M   'P 1'
#
loop_
_entity.id
_entity.type
_entity.pdbx_description
1 polymer ?
#
loop_
_entity_poly.entity_id
_entity_poly.type
_entity_poly.pdbx_seq_one_letter_code
_entity_poly.pdbx_strand_id
1 'polypeptide(L)'
;AHHMVTHGVIVGMTGSGKTGLSIVALEEALAAGVPVLAVDVKGDLSNLLLAFPSLGAEAFVPWAEGAMGPEEDRTPAAVAEELAEKRRAGLAEAGIDEGVLARFHANTEVRVLTPGSSAGEPLHVLSSLERRSARWDADPESAQASLSAAISLVLRLLGRDPDPARSREHVLLSVLAERRLRAGGDADIASLLADLNDPPIAEVGALPIDSFAPKAERRALAAALNNLLASPTFASWRAGASLDVGEWLLPKNGKTPAVIVSVAHLDDEERTLVLGVLLEEVLAWVR
;
A
#
# COMPACT_ATOMS: atom_id res chain seq x y z
N ALA A 1 -21.15 10.98 -12.77
CA ALA A 1 -20.41 11.36 -11.54
C ALA A 1 -21.35 11.78 -10.40
N HIS A 2 -22.36 12.63 -10.62
CA HIS A 2 -23.24 13.13 -9.54
C HIS A 2 -23.99 12.03 -8.74
N HIS A 3 -24.11 10.81 -9.25
CA HIS A 3 -24.80 9.69 -8.58
C HIS A 3 -23.85 8.68 -7.95
N MET A 4 -22.53 8.85 -8.06
CA MET A 4 -21.50 7.95 -7.46
C MET A 4 -20.99 8.48 -6.10
N VAL A 5 -21.88 9.09 -5.32
CA VAL A 5 -21.56 9.66 -4.01
C VAL A 5 -21.62 8.65 -2.84
N THR A 6 -22.01 7.41 -3.13
CA THR A 6 -22.09 6.34 -2.12
C THR A 6 -21.29 5.12 -2.56
N HIS A 7 -21.90 4.18 -3.22
CA HIS A 7 -21.26 2.93 -3.64
C HIS A 7 -21.71 2.51 -5.02
N GLY A 8 -20.79 1.91 -5.78
CA GLY A 8 -21.07 1.25 -7.04
C GLY A 8 -20.56 -0.20 -6.99
N VAL A 9 -21.28 -1.11 -7.63
CA VAL A 9 -20.89 -2.51 -7.76
C VAL A 9 -20.89 -2.89 -9.23
N ILE A 10 -19.77 -3.43 -9.73
CA ILE A 10 -19.62 -3.96 -11.09
C ILE A 10 -19.60 -5.48 -11.01
N VAL A 11 -20.62 -6.13 -11.56
CA VAL A 11 -20.76 -7.60 -11.59
C VAL A 11 -20.77 -8.12 -13.01
N GLY A 12 -20.27 -9.33 -13.20
CA GLY A 12 -20.23 -10.00 -14.50
C GLY A 12 -19.32 -11.22 -14.47
N MET A 13 -19.44 -12.07 -15.49
CA MET A 13 -18.59 -13.26 -15.66
C MET A 13 -17.15 -12.86 -16.02
N THR A 14 -16.22 -13.80 -15.90
CA THR A 14 -14.84 -13.64 -16.39
C THR A 14 -14.87 -13.32 -17.89
N GLY A 15 -14.08 -12.34 -18.34
CA GLY A 15 -14.06 -11.89 -19.72
C GLY A 15 -15.16 -10.89 -20.13
N SER A 16 -16.12 -10.55 -19.23
CA SER A 16 -17.21 -9.61 -19.54
C SER A 16 -16.82 -8.13 -19.56
N GLY A 17 -15.55 -7.79 -19.40
CA GLY A 17 -15.05 -6.40 -19.45
C GLY A 17 -15.17 -5.62 -18.14
N LYS A 18 -15.35 -6.28 -16.97
CA LYS A 18 -15.46 -5.60 -15.66
C LYS A 18 -14.28 -4.66 -15.37
N THR A 19 -13.06 -5.16 -15.52
CA THR A 19 -11.83 -4.37 -15.29
C THR A 19 -11.77 -3.19 -16.26
N GLY A 20 -12.11 -3.38 -17.54
CA GLY A 20 -12.16 -2.30 -18.51
C GLY A 20 -13.16 -1.21 -18.12
N LEU A 21 -14.39 -1.60 -17.70
CA LEU A 21 -15.38 -0.63 -17.21
C LEU A 21 -14.89 0.10 -15.94
N SER A 22 -14.21 -0.60 -15.04
CA SER A 22 -13.61 0.04 -13.85
C SER A 22 -12.56 1.07 -14.24
N ILE A 23 -11.65 0.73 -15.18
CA ILE A 23 -10.63 1.65 -15.68
C ILE A 23 -11.27 2.89 -16.30
N VAL A 24 -12.27 2.73 -17.18
CA VAL A 24 -13.00 3.87 -17.78
C VAL A 24 -13.62 4.77 -16.70
N ALA A 25 -14.25 4.17 -15.68
CA ALA A 25 -14.83 4.95 -14.58
C ALA A 25 -13.78 5.75 -13.78
N LEU A 26 -12.60 5.16 -13.57
CA LEU A 26 -11.49 5.82 -12.91
C LEU A 26 -10.90 6.94 -13.78
N GLU A 27 -10.70 6.71 -15.08
CA GLU A 27 -10.23 7.71 -16.05
C GLU A 27 -11.16 8.92 -16.12
N GLU A 28 -12.48 8.70 -16.15
CA GLU A 28 -13.48 9.77 -16.13
C GLU A 28 -13.47 10.58 -14.82
N ALA A 29 -13.30 9.90 -13.68
CA ALA A 29 -13.16 10.58 -12.38
C ALA A 29 -11.92 11.47 -12.36
N LEU A 30 -10.77 10.93 -12.80
CA LEU A 30 -9.50 11.65 -12.88
C LEU A 30 -9.56 12.83 -13.85
N ALA A 31 -10.20 12.66 -15.02
CA ALA A 31 -10.42 13.74 -15.98
C ALA A 31 -11.32 14.86 -15.42
N ALA A 32 -12.23 14.52 -14.50
CA ALA A 32 -13.05 15.48 -13.77
C ALA A 32 -12.33 16.13 -12.57
N GLY A 33 -11.05 15.82 -12.34
CA GLY A 33 -10.27 16.35 -11.20
C GLY A 33 -10.56 15.68 -9.87
N VAL A 34 -11.17 14.48 -9.87
CA VAL A 34 -11.47 13.72 -8.66
C VAL A 34 -10.31 12.75 -8.38
N PRO A 35 -9.59 12.91 -7.24
CA PRO A 35 -8.53 11.98 -6.84
C PRO A 35 -9.06 10.56 -6.65
N VAL A 36 -8.21 9.58 -6.96
CA VAL A 36 -8.57 8.16 -6.89
C VAL A 36 -7.59 7.41 -6.01
N LEU A 37 -8.12 6.66 -5.03
CA LEU A 37 -7.41 5.60 -4.33
C LEU A 37 -8.02 4.25 -4.74
N ALA A 38 -7.21 3.40 -5.34
CA ALA A 38 -7.64 2.09 -5.79
C ALA A 38 -6.85 0.98 -5.09
N VAL A 39 -7.52 -0.08 -4.69
CA VAL A 39 -6.89 -1.30 -4.16
C VAL A 39 -6.92 -2.36 -5.25
N ASP A 40 -5.75 -2.78 -5.69
CA ASP A 40 -5.59 -3.74 -6.77
C ASP A 40 -5.14 -5.11 -6.25
N VAL A 41 -6.09 -6.02 -6.15
CA VAL A 41 -5.89 -7.39 -5.66
C VAL A 41 -5.36 -8.31 -6.76
N LYS A 42 -5.55 -7.95 -8.04
CA LYS A 42 -5.22 -8.79 -9.20
C LYS A 42 -4.03 -8.30 -10.02
N GLY A 43 -3.62 -7.04 -9.86
CA GLY A 43 -2.58 -6.43 -10.66
C GLY A 43 -3.07 -5.82 -11.99
N ASP A 44 -4.38 -5.73 -12.20
CA ASP A 44 -4.97 -5.27 -13.48
C ASP A 44 -5.03 -3.73 -13.58
N LEU A 45 -5.12 -3.01 -12.46
CA LEU A 45 -5.31 -1.55 -12.44
C LEU A 45 -4.04 -0.78 -12.77
N SER A 46 -2.87 -1.39 -12.65
CA SER A 46 -1.61 -0.82 -13.12
C SER A 46 -1.62 -0.50 -14.63
N ASN A 47 -2.56 -1.07 -15.39
CA ASN A 47 -2.81 -0.73 -16.80
C ASN A 47 -3.19 0.75 -17.03
N LEU A 48 -3.58 1.52 -15.99
CA LEU A 48 -3.70 2.98 -16.07
C LEU A 48 -2.38 3.68 -16.45
N LEU A 49 -1.22 3.06 -16.16
CA LEU A 49 0.10 3.55 -16.59
C LEU A 49 0.32 3.41 -18.10
N LEU A 50 -0.48 2.60 -18.82
CA LEU A 50 -0.39 2.39 -20.27
C LEU A 50 -1.04 3.52 -21.09
N ALA A 51 -1.43 4.61 -20.45
CA ALA A 51 -1.86 5.84 -21.12
C ALA A 51 -0.63 6.66 -21.56
N PHE A 52 0.12 6.15 -22.53
CA PHE A 52 1.30 6.86 -23.05
C PHE A 52 0.90 8.14 -23.77
N PRO A 53 1.67 9.24 -23.61
CA PRO A 53 1.38 10.51 -24.29
C PRO A 53 1.53 10.43 -25.83
N SER A 54 2.32 9.45 -26.31
CA SER A 54 2.40 9.07 -27.72
C SER A 54 2.34 7.56 -27.85
N LEU A 55 1.78 7.06 -28.94
CA LEU A 55 1.69 5.63 -29.23
C LEU A 55 2.84 5.17 -30.14
N GLY A 56 4.03 5.80 -30.02
CA GLY A 56 5.25 5.37 -30.69
C GLY A 56 5.77 4.03 -30.15
N ALA A 57 6.42 3.23 -30.99
CA ALA A 57 6.96 1.93 -30.60
C ALA A 57 7.95 2.01 -29.43
N GLU A 58 8.71 3.10 -29.32
CA GLU A 58 9.69 3.35 -28.28
C GLU A 58 9.09 3.31 -26.87
N ALA A 59 7.82 3.74 -26.72
CA ALA A 59 7.11 3.72 -25.46
C ALA A 59 6.79 2.29 -24.99
N PHE A 60 6.73 1.33 -25.92
CA PHE A 60 6.38 -0.06 -25.65
C PHE A 60 7.57 -0.99 -25.45
N VAL A 61 8.82 -0.53 -25.72
CA VAL A 61 10.02 -1.37 -25.61
C VAL A 61 10.16 -2.05 -24.24
N PRO A 62 10.01 -1.36 -23.09
CA PRO A 62 10.10 -2.01 -21.77
C PRO A 62 9.05 -3.11 -21.54
N TRP A 63 7.87 -2.93 -22.14
CA TRP A 63 6.79 -3.92 -22.07
C TRP A 63 6.99 -5.09 -23.02
N ALA A 64 7.61 -4.84 -24.19
CA ALA A 64 7.96 -5.87 -25.16
C ALA A 64 8.97 -6.85 -24.57
N GLU A 65 10.00 -6.36 -23.88
CA GLU A 65 10.99 -7.20 -23.20
C GLU A 65 10.37 -8.13 -22.16
N GLY A 66 9.41 -7.62 -21.37
CA GLY A 66 8.68 -8.42 -20.38
C GLY A 66 7.65 -9.40 -20.99
N ALA A 67 7.19 -9.17 -22.21
CA ALA A 67 6.22 -10.02 -22.90
C ALA A 67 6.86 -11.13 -23.73
N MET A 68 8.18 -11.03 -24.02
CA MET A 68 8.90 -12.00 -24.82
C MET A 68 9.19 -13.28 -24.04
N GLY A 69 8.93 -14.43 -24.66
CA GLY A 69 9.33 -15.73 -24.13
C GLY A 69 10.84 -16.01 -24.37
N PRO A 70 11.41 -16.98 -23.64
CA PRO A 70 12.85 -17.34 -23.76
C PRO A 70 13.25 -17.89 -25.13
N GLU A 71 12.30 -18.31 -25.97
CA GLU A 71 12.51 -18.86 -27.32
C GLU A 71 11.99 -17.89 -28.41
N GLU A 72 11.81 -16.62 -28.10
CA GLU A 72 11.30 -15.63 -29.04
C GLU A 72 12.42 -15.16 -29.99
N ASP A 73 12.31 -15.46 -31.29
CA ASP A 73 13.26 -15.07 -32.33
C ASP A 73 13.12 -13.58 -32.78
N ARG A 74 12.06 -12.90 -32.33
CA ARG A 74 11.80 -11.49 -32.66
C ARG A 74 12.61 -10.55 -31.78
N THR A 75 12.95 -9.39 -32.32
CA THR A 75 13.61 -8.35 -31.50
C THR A 75 12.60 -7.60 -30.63
N PRO A 76 13.01 -7.07 -29.45
CA PRO A 76 12.12 -6.24 -28.62
C PRO A 76 11.49 -5.07 -29.38
N ALA A 77 12.24 -4.48 -30.32
CA ALA A 77 11.74 -3.40 -31.15
C ALA A 77 10.59 -3.85 -32.08
N ALA A 78 10.69 -5.03 -32.69
CA ALA A 78 9.64 -5.54 -33.57
C ALA A 78 8.37 -5.91 -32.76
N VAL A 79 8.53 -6.45 -31.55
CA VAL A 79 7.40 -6.72 -30.64
C VAL A 79 6.77 -5.43 -30.17
N ALA A 80 7.58 -4.40 -29.85
CA ALA A 80 7.09 -3.09 -29.43
C ALA A 80 6.28 -2.39 -30.55
N GLU A 81 6.71 -2.53 -31.80
CA GLU A 81 5.99 -1.96 -32.95
C GLU A 81 4.60 -2.62 -33.14
N GLU A 82 4.54 -3.95 -33.04
CA GLU A 82 3.28 -4.72 -33.07
C GLU A 82 2.33 -4.31 -31.92
N LEU A 83 2.86 -4.19 -30.71
CA LEU A 83 2.09 -3.74 -29.55
C LEU A 83 1.54 -2.32 -29.73
N ALA A 84 2.36 -1.40 -30.23
CA ALA A 84 1.97 -0.01 -30.50
C ALA A 84 0.88 0.05 -31.57
N GLU A 85 1.02 -0.72 -32.66
CA GLU A 85 0.03 -0.76 -33.74
C GLU A 85 -1.31 -1.36 -33.26
N LYS A 86 -1.27 -2.47 -32.54
CA LYS A 86 -2.46 -3.10 -31.93
C LYS A 86 -3.14 -2.13 -30.96
N ARG A 87 -2.39 -1.41 -30.14
CA ARG A 87 -2.93 -0.42 -29.21
C ARG A 87 -3.60 0.73 -29.94
N ARG A 88 -2.94 1.30 -30.96
CA ARG A 88 -3.52 2.36 -31.79
C ARG A 88 -4.84 1.94 -32.44
N ALA A 89 -4.87 0.75 -33.03
CA ALA A 89 -6.08 0.23 -33.66
C ALA A 89 -7.23 0.09 -32.65
N GLY A 90 -6.96 -0.53 -31.48
CA GLY A 90 -7.99 -0.71 -30.46
C GLY A 90 -8.52 0.61 -29.85
N LEU A 91 -7.65 1.61 -29.68
CA LEU A 91 -8.06 2.93 -29.20
C LEU A 91 -8.86 3.69 -30.26
N ALA A 92 -8.48 3.60 -31.52
CA ALA A 92 -9.22 4.22 -32.63
C ALA A 92 -10.64 3.66 -32.76
N GLU A 93 -10.83 2.34 -32.59
CA GLU A 93 -12.17 1.71 -32.55
C GLU A 93 -13.04 2.27 -31.42
N ALA A 94 -12.41 2.62 -30.28
CA ALA A 94 -13.09 3.25 -29.14
C ALA A 94 -13.24 4.78 -29.28
N GLY A 95 -12.78 5.38 -30.37
CA GLY A 95 -12.80 6.83 -30.57
C GLY A 95 -11.80 7.61 -29.71
N ILE A 96 -10.77 6.93 -29.20
CA ILE A 96 -9.73 7.53 -28.36
C ILE A 96 -8.51 7.84 -29.23
N ASP A 97 -8.16 9.09 -29.32
CA ASP A 97 -6.99 9.57 -30.07
C ASP A 97 -5.80 9.91 -29.12
N GLU A 98 -4.65 10.19 -29.71
CA GLU A 98 -3.45 10.59 -28.95
C GLU A 98 -3.66 11.88 -28.14
N GLY A 99 -4.56 12.78 -28.58
CA GLY A 99 -4.89 14.00 -27.84
C GLY A 99 -5.61 13.71 -26.53
N VAL A 100 -6.44 12.67 -26.49
CA VAL A 100 -7.09 12.19 -25.22
C VAL A 100 -6.02 11.65 -24.27
N LEU A 101 -5.11 10.80 -24.77
CA LEU A 101 -4.03 10.22 -23.97
C LEU A 101 -3.08 11.29 -23.44
N ALA A 102 -2.68 12.24 -24.29
CA ALA A 102 -1.81 13.34 -23.90
C ALA A 102 -2.45 14.21 -22.81
N ARG A 103 -3.75 14.51 -22.91
CA ARG A 103 -4.49 15.24 -21.85
C ARG A 103 -4.56 14.45 -20.55
N PHE A 104 -4.84 13.15 -20.60
CA PHE A 104 -4.84 12.29 -19.42
C PHE A 104 -3.48 12.32 -18.71
N HIS A 105 -2.40 12.10 -19.46
CA HIS A 105 -1.04 12.12 -18.93
C HIS A 105 -0.61 13.50 -18.38
N ALA A 106 -1.05 14.60 -19.04
CA ALA A 106 -0.73 15.95 -18.58
C ALA A 106 -1.45 16.29 -17.26
N ASN A 107 -2.67 15.81 -17.06
CA ASN A 107 -3.55 16.19 -15.95
C ASN A 107 -3.58 15.16 -14.81
N THR A 108 -3.01 13.97 -14.99
CA THR A 108 -3.08 12.88 -14.02
C THR A 108 -1.68 12.43 -13.59
N GLU A 109 -1.51 12.14 -12.31
CA GLU A 109 -0.33 11.49 -11.75
C GLU A 109 -0.71 10.11 -11.24
N VAL A 110 -0.26 9.07 -11.94
CA VAL A 110 -0.53 7.68 -11.56
C VAL A 110 0.66 7.13 -10.77
N ARG A 111 0.39 6.66 -9.56
CA ARG A 111 1.37 6.00 -8.69
C ARG A 111 0.89 4.59 -8.37
N VAL A 112 1.80 3.62 -8.44
CA VAL A 112 1.52 2.23 -8.03
C VAL A 112 2.38 1.90 -6.83
N LEU A 113 1.73 1.82 -5.66
CA LEU A 113 2.36 1.48 -4.40
C LEU A 113 2.35 -0.04 -4.21
N THR A 114 3.50 -0.62 -3.87
CA THR A 114 3.68 -2.08 -3.72
C THR A 114 4.23 -2.40 -2.33
N PRO A 115 3.36 -2.69 -1.35
CA PRO A 115 3.79 -3.11 -0.01
C PRO A 115 4.72 -4.32 -0.06
N GLY A 116 5.85 -4.27 0.64
CA GLY A 116 6.79 -5.40 0.69
C GLY A 116 7.51 -5.72 -0.63
N SER A 117 7.41 -4.86 -1.65
CA SER A 117 8.02 -5.07 -2.97
C SER A 117 8.58 -3.78 -3.55
N SER A 118 9.62 -3.90 -4.38
CA SER A 118 10.20 -2.82 -5.17
C SER A 118 9.76 -2.84 -6.65
N ALA A 119 8.76 -3.65 -7.01
CA ALA A 119 8.26 -3.74 -8.37
C ALA A 119 7.54 -2.47 -8.83
N GLY A 120 6.95 -1.73 -7.89
CA GLY A 120 6.45 -0.37 -8.06
C GLY A 120 7.12 0.57 -7.06
N GLU A 121 6.40 1.62 -6.64
CA GLU A 121 6.85 2.47 -5.54
C GLU A 121 6.68 1.73 -4.21
N PRO A 122 7.73 1.50 -3.44
CA PRO A 122 7.60 0.83 -2.15
C PRO A 122 6.68 1.60 -1.19
N LEU A 123 5.90 0.87 -0.39
CA LEU A 123 5.02 1.44 0.63
C LEU A 123 5.49 1.05 2.03
N HIS A 124 5.79 2.06 2.85
CA HIS A 124 6.13 1.87 4.26
C HIS A 124 4.85 1.63 5.07
N VAL A 125 4.37 0.38 5.08
CA VAL A 125 3.12 0.00 5.76
C VAL A 125 3.18 0.09 7.29
N LEU A 126 4.38 0.12 7.86
CA LEU A 126 4.61 0.25 9.30
C LEU A 126 4.80 1.71 9.75
N SER A 127 4.58 2.68 8.87
CA SER A 127 4.79 4.10 9.21
C SER A 127 3.92 4.58 10.38
N SER A 128 2.72 4.04 10.55
CA SER A 128 1.85 4.34 11.70
C SER A 128 2.38 3.81 13.04
N LEU A 129 3.21 2.77 13.02
CA LEU A 129 3.96 2.29 14.18
C LEU A 129 5.26 3.08 14.36
N GLU A 130 6.06 3.21 13.29
CA GLU A 130 7.42 3.71 13.38
C GLU A 130 7.53 5.23 13.45
N ARG A 131 6.52 5.98 13.01
CA ARG A 131 6.52 7.45 12.97
C ARG A 131 5.32 8.04 13.68
N ARG A 132 5.57 9.03 14.52
CA ARG A 132 4.50 9.78 15.14
C ARG A 132 3.76 10.64 14.10
N SER A 133 2.45 10.50 14.03
CA SER A 133 1.58 11.35 13.21
C SER A 133 0.91 12.43 14.06
N ALA A 134 0.44 13.51 13.41
CA ALA A 134 -0.33 14.55 14.06
C ALA A 134 -1.67 14.07 14.67
N ARG A 135 -2.16 12.89 14.25
CA ARG A 135 -3.38 12.26 14.78
C ARG A 135 -3.30 11.97 16.27
N TRP A 136 -2.11 11.69 16.81
CA TRP A 136 -1.94 11.49 18.25
C TRP A 136 -2.42 12.67 19.09
N ASP A 137 -2.47 13.88 18.51
CA ASP A 137 -2.96 15.08 19.16
C ASP A 137 -4.42 15.38 18.79
N ALA A 138 -4.83 15.09 17.53
CA ALA A 138 -6.12 15.49 16.98
C ALA A 138 -7.21 14.41 17.14
N ASP A 139 -6.86 13.12 16.90
CA ASP A 139 -7.76 11.97 16.96
C ASP A 139 -7.01 10.73 17.51
N PRO A 140 -6.82 10.65 18.83
CA PRO A 140 -6.09 9.55 19.46
C PRO A 140 -6.70 8.16 19.24
N GLU A 141 -8.02 8.06 19.08
CA GLU A 141 -8.70 6.76 18.85
C GLU A 141 -8.30 6.20 17.49
N SER A 142 -8.32 7.03 16.46
CA SER A 142 -7.88 6.65 15.11
C SER A 142 -6.40 6.31 15.08
N ALA A 143 -5.56 7.08 15.79
CA ALA A 143 -4.13 6.79 15.90
C ALA A 143 -3.87 5.43 16.59
N GLN A 144 -4.63 5.08 17.64
CA GLN A 144 -4.55 3.78 18.31
C GLN A 144 -5.00 2.63 17.40
N ALA A 145 -6.07 2.81 16.61
CA ALA A 145 -6.53 1.80 15.67
C ALA A 145 -5.46 1.51 14.60
N SER A 146 -4.87 2.54 13.99
CA SER A 146 -3.77 2.41 13.03
C SER A 146 -2.54 1.74 13.65
N LEU A 147 -2.17 2.10 14.89
CA LEU A 147 -1.08 1.45 15.63
C LEU A 147 -1.35 -0.04 15.86
N SER A 148 -2.56 -0.38 16.32
CA SER A 148 -2.96 -1.76 16.56
C SER A 148 -2.88 -2.61 15.29
N ALA A 149 -3.35 -2.09 14.16
CA ALA A 149 -3.26 -2.76 12.87
C ALA A 149 -1.80 -2.99 12.43
N ALA A 150 -0.92 -2.00 12.61
CA ALA A 150 0.51 -2.13 12.29
C ALA A 150 1.21 -3.18 13.17
N ILE A 151 0.89 -3.24 14.47
CA ILE A 151 1.43 -4.25 15.39
C ILE A 151 0.94 -5.66 15.00
N SER A 152 -0.34 -5.80 14.62
CA SER A 152 -0.88 -7.07 14.12
C SER A 152 -0.09 -7.55 12.89
N LEU A 153 0.23 -6.65 11.96
CA LEU A 153 1.05 -6.98 10.80
C LEU A 153 2.47 -7.43 11.20
N VAL A 154 3.13 -6.72 12.13
CA VAL A 154 4.46 -7.10 12.63
C VAL A 154 4.43 -8.50 13.27
N LEU A 155 3.46 -8.77 14.15
CA LEU A 155 3.34 -10.09 14.78
C LEU A 155 3.09 -11.20 13.75
N ARG A 156 2.30 -10.92 12.72
CA ARG A 156 2.08 -11.86 11.63
C ARG A 156 3.36 -12.16 10.87
N LEU A 157 4.14 -11.13 10.51
CA LEU A 157 5.44 -11.31 9.85
C LEU A 157 6.44 -12.11 10.72
N LEU A 158 6.24 -12.11 12.04
CA LEU A 158 6.98 -12.94 12.98
C LEU A 158 6.42 -14.37 13.11
N GLY A 159 5.31 -14.71 12.45
CA GLY A 159 4.62 -15.98 12.61
C GLY A 159 3.96 -16.14 13.98
N ARG A 160 3.54 -15.02 14.62
CA ARG A 160 2.90 -14.97 15.95
C ARG A 160 1.43 -14.60 15.84
N ASP A 161 0.68 -14.82 16.93
CA ASP A 161 -0.75 -14.47 16.98
C ASP A 161 -0.95 -12.94 16.87
N PRO A 162 -1.58 -12.44 15.79
CA PRO A 162 -1.79 -11.01 15.58
C PRO A 162 -3.05 -10.46 16.26
N ASP A 163 -3.86 -11.31 16.92
CA ASP A 163 -5.15 -10.91 17.49
C ASP A 163 -4.97 -9.96 18.70
N PRO A 164 -5.39 -8.69 18.60
CA PRO A 164 -5.21 -7.72 19.68
C PRO A 164 -5.94 -8.07 20.99
N ALA A 165 -7.01 -8.89 20.92
CA ALA A 165 -7.78 -9.29 22.10
C ALA A 165 -7.17 -10.49 22.84
N ARG A 166 -6.33 -11.30 22.19
CA ARG A 166 -5.82 -12.57 22.72
C ARG A 166 -4.31 -12.57 22.94
N SER A 167 -3.57 -11.86 22.11
CA SER A 167 -2.11 -11.87 22.12
C SER A 167 -1.55 -10.94 23.19
N ARG A 168 -0.92 -11.52 24.23
CA ARG A 168 -0.17 -10.73 25.22
C ARG A 168 0.98 -9.93 24.61
N GLU A 169 1.59 -10.45 23.55
CA GLU A 169 2.65 -9.76 22.82
C GLU A 169 2.12 -8.52 22.10
N HIS A 170 0.91 -8.63 21.51
CA HIS A 170 0.25 -7.49 20.91
C HIS A 170 -0.03 -6.38 21.95
N VAL A 171 -0.60 -6.73 23.09
CA VAL A 171 -0.87 -5.76 24.16
C VAL A 171 0.42 -5.10 24.65
N LEU A 172 1.48 -5.88 24.86
CA LEU A 172 2.77 -5.36 25.32
C LEU A 172 3.37 -4.38 24.32
N LEU A 173 3.45 -4.74 23.04
CA LEU A 173 3.97 -3.86 21.99
C LEU A 173 3.12 -2.60 21.84
N SER A 174 1.80 -2.72 21.93
CA SER A 174 0.88 -1.57 21.87
C SER A 174 1.14 -0.57 23.00
N VAL A 175 1.26 -1.05 24.23
CA VAL A 175 1.53 -0.19 25.40
C VAL A 175 2.88 0.51 25.29
N LEU A 176 3.94 -0.20 24.87
CA LEU A 176 5.26 0.37 24.71
C LEU A 176 5.30 1.41 23.57
N ALA A 177 4.72 1.07 22.42
CA ALA A 177 4.68 1.96 21.26
C ALA A 177 3.83 3.21 21.53
N GLU A 178 2.60 3.03 22.08
CA GLU A 178 1.71 4.14 22.40
C GLU A 178 2.36 5.12 23.38
N ARG A 179 3.04 4.60 24.40
CA ARG A 179 3.77 5.43 25.35
C ARG A 179 4.79 6.35 24.65
N ARG A 180 5.57 5.81 23.71
CA ARG A 180 6.55 6.59 22.94
C ARG A 180 5.88 7.63 22.06
N LEU A 181 4.88 7.21 21.29
CA LEU A 181 4.15 8.08 20.37
C LEU A 181 3.43 9.22 21.11
N ARG A 182 2.81 8.94 22.26
CA ARG A 182 2.20 9.99 23.12
C ARG A 182 3.22 10.93 23.74
N ALA A 183 4.43 10.46 24.02
CA ALA A 183 5.53 11.29 24.51
C ALA A 183 6.19 12.17 23.43
N GLY A 184 5.71 12.09 22.17
CA GLY A 184 6.23 12.89 21.06
C GLY A 184 7.39 12.24 20.30
N GLY A 185 7.75 10.99 20.65
CA GLY A 185 8.80 10.21 19.98
C GLY A 185 8.23 9.22 18.96
N ASP A 186 9.13 8.57 18.23
CA ASP A 186 8.83 7.48 17.32
C ASP A 186 8.89 6.12 18.06
N ALA A 187 8.18 5.13 17.56
CA ALA A 187 8.18 3.77 18.11
C ALA A 187 8.71 2.76 17.07
N ASP A 188 9.88 3.04 16.51
CA ASP A 188 10.51 2.13 15.57
C ASP A 188 10.86 0.79 16.23
N ILE A 189 11.06 -0.25 15.41
CA ILE A 189 11.33 -1.61 15.90
C ILE A 189 12.57 -1.66 16.78
N ALA A 190 13.61 -0.85 16.49
CA ALA A 190 14.83 -0.81 17.29
C ALA A 190 14.57 -0.24 18.69
N SER A 191 13.77 0.82 18.78
CA SER A 191 13.33 1.42 20.03
C SER A 191 12.47 0.45 20.87
N LEU A 192 11.54 -0.26 20.22
CA LEU A 192 10.71 -1.27 20.89
C LEU A 192 11.54 -2.45 21.38
N LEU A 193 12.57 -2.83 20.64
CA LEU A 193 13.52 -3.87 21.04
C LEU A 193 14.29 -3.47 22.32
N ALA A 194 14.70 -2.20 22.44
CA ALA A 194 15.30 -1.67 23.65
C ALA A 194 14.30 -1.72 24.83
N ASP A 195 13.06 -1.27 24.61
CA ASP A 195 12.01 -1.27 25.63
C ASP A 195 11.61 -2.68 26.08
N LEU A 196 11.66 -3.69 25.22
CA LEU A 196 11.43 -5.09 25.61
C LEU A 196 12.53 -5.64 26.54
N ASN A 197 13.78 -5.22 26.32
CA ASN A 197 14.91 -5.64 27.14
C ASN A 197 14.95 -4.91 28.49
N ASP A 198 14.66 -3.61 28.49
CA ASP A 198 14.60 -2.75 29.68
C ASP A 198 13.31 -1.90 29.65
N PRO A 199 12.18 -2.49 30.12
CA PRO A 199 10.89 -1.83 29.99
C PRO A 199 10.79 -0.53 30.79
N PRO A 200 10.36 0.58 30.14
CA PRO A 200 10.18 1.87 30.82
C PRO A 200 8.87 1.98 31.57
N ILE A 201 8.23 0.83 31.90
CA ILE A 201 6.96 0.70 32.59
C ILE A 201 7.08 -0.37 33.67
N ALA A 202 6.38 -0.19 34.79
CA ALA A 202 6.36 -1.15 35.89
C ALA A 202 5.21 -2.16 35.76
N GLU A 203 4.12 -1.76 35.10
CA GLU A 203 2.87 -2.52 35.03
C GLU A 203 2.25 -2.48 33.63
N VAL A 204 1.50 -3.54 33.30
CA VAL A 204 0.64 -3.60 32.10
C VAL A 204 -0.79 -3.92 32.61
N GLY A 205 -1.71 -2.99 32.44
CA GLY A 205 -3.01 -3.05 33.10
C GLY A 205 -2.86 -3.03 34.64
N ALA A 206 -3.31 -4.07 35.31
CA ALA A 206 -3.21 -4.22 36.76
C ALA A 206 -2.11 -5.20 37.20
N LEU A 207 -1.29 -5.69 36.28
CA LEU A 207 -0.26 -6.69 36.57
C LEU A 207 1.16 -6.09 36.46
N PRO A 208 2.06 -6.42 37.41
CA PRO A 208 3.49 -6.14 37.23
C PRO A 208 3.97 -6.71 35.91
N ILE A 209 4.86 -5.97 35.22
CA ILE A 209 5.32 -6.36 33.88
C ILE A 209 5.95 -7.76 33.84
N ASP A 210 6.68 -8.14 34.87
CA ASP A 210 7.32 -9.46 34.94
C ASP A 210 6.31 -10.61 35.14
N SER A 211 5.10 -10.30 35.68
CA SER A 211 3.98 -11.23 35.77
C SER A 211 3.18 -11.29 34.48
N PHE A 212 3.02 -10.15 33.78
CA PHE A 212 2.30 -10.06 32.50
C PHE A 212 3.11 -10.68 31.37
N ALA A 213 4.37 -10.30 31.25
CA ALA A 213 5.32 -10.77 30.24
C ALA A 213 6.70 -11.03 30.88
N PRO A 214 6.95 -12.27 31.31
CA PRO A 214 8.22 -12.66 31.93
C PRO A 214 9.44 -12.26 31.08
N LYS A 215 10.56 -11.96 31.76
CA LYS A 215 11.78 -11.50 31.07
C LYS A 215 12.25 -12.44 29.95
N ALA A 216 12.05 -13.76 30.11
CA ALA A 216 12.40 -14.74 29.09
C ALA A 216 11.52 -14.59 27.83
N GLU A 217 10.21 -14.35 27.98
CA GLU A 217 9.27 -14.12 26.87
C GLU A 217 9.60 -12.81 26.16
N ARG A 218 9.84 -11.73 26.89
CA ARG A 218 10.25 -10.44 26.31
C ARG A 218 11.54 -10.56 25.49
N ARG A 219 12.53 -11.29 26.00
CA ARG A 219 13.78 -11.54 25.26
C ARG A 219 13.55 -12.38 24.00
N ALA A 220 12.67 -13.36 24.05
CA ALA A 220 12.33 -14.16 22.88
C ALA A 220 11.64 -13.31 21.80
N LEU A 221 10.73 -12.41 22.21
CA LEU A 221 10.10 -11.46 21.31
C LEU A 221 11.12 -10.46 20.74
N ALA A 222 12.01 -9.92 21.57
CA ALA A 222 13.07 -9.03 21.14
C ALA A 222 14.01 -9.70 20.12
N ALA A 223 14.39 -10.96 20.36
CA ALA A 223 15.21 -11.72 19.41
C ALA A 223 14.48 -11.94 18.06
N ALA A 224 13.18 -12.24 18.09
CA ALA A 224 12.37 -12.39 16.87
C ALA A 224 12.27 -11.06 16.09
N LEU A 225 12.03 -9.95 16.76
CA LEU A 225 12.02 -8.60 16.13
C LEU A 225 13.39 -8.24 15.54
N ASN A 226 14.47 -8.57 16.24
CA ASN A 226 15.83 -8.36 15.72
C ASN A 226 16.10 -9.18 14.45
N ASN A 227 15.66 -10.44 14.41
CA ASN A 227 15.80 -11.28 13.22
C ASN A 227 15.00 -10.71 12.04
N LEU A 228 13.77 -10.22 12.30
CA LEU A 228 12.97 -9.56 11.29
C LEU A 228 13.67 -8.30 10.77
N LEU A 229 14.16 -7.45 11.66
CA LEU A 229 14.88 -6.21 11.32
C LEU A 229 16.16 -6.47 10.51
N ALA A 230 16.86 -7.55 10.81
CA ALA A 230 18.07 -7.96 10.11
C ALA A 230 17.80 -8.64 8.75
N SER A 231 16.54 -9.01 8.46
CA SER A 231 16.17 -9.65 7.19
C SER A 231 16.17 -8.65 6.04
N PRO A 232 16.92 -8.90 4.94
CA PRO A 232 16.87 -8.04 3.76
C PRO A 232 15.48 -7.92 3.12
N THR A 233 14.68 -8.97 3.20
CA THR A 233 13.30 -8.97 2.67
C THR A 233 12.38 -8.04 3.44
N PHE A 234 12.61 -7.87 4.74
CA PHE A 234 11.83 -6.96 5.57
C PHE A 234 12.11 -5.48 5.26
N ALA A 235 13.27 -5.16 4.69
CA ALA A 235 13.59 -3.78 4.32
C ALA A 235 12.56 -3.19 3.34
N SER A 236 11.98 -4.00 2.45
CA SER A 236 10.94 -3.57 1.50
C SER A 236 9.63 -3.15 2.17
N TRP A 237 9.32 -3.68 3.37
CA TRP A 237 8.12 -3.31 4.15
C TRP A 237 8.25 -1.96 4.87
N ARG A 238 9.49 -1.46 4.98
CA ARG A 238 9.85 -0.21 5.68
C ARG A 238 10.36 0.87 4.73
N ALA A 239 10.47 0.56 3.45
CA ALA A 239 10.93 1.49 2.43
C ALA A 239 9.77 2.25 1.79
N GLY A 240 10.06 3.43 1.24
CA GLY A 240 9.17 4.15 0.36
C GLY A 240 8.24 5.15 1.04
N ALA A 241 7.08 5.37 0.42
CA ALA A 241 6.10 6.34 0.87
C ALA A 241 5.49 5.95 2.22
N SER A 242 5.31 6.92 3.11
CA SER A 242 4.54 6.71 4.33
C SER A 242 3.08 6.41 4.00
N LEU A 243 2.42 5.63 4.84
CA LEU A 243 1.00 5.35 4.76
C LEU A 243 0.22 6.59 5.23
N ASP A 244 -0.04 7.50 4.30
CA ASP A 244 -0.76 8.75 4.53
C ASP A 244 -1.69 9.01 3.34
N VAL A 245 -2.95 8.59 3.49
CA VAL A 245 -3.98 8.73 2.46
C VAL A 245 -4.24 10.20 2.14
N GLY A 246 -4.20 11.09 3.13
CA GLY A 246 -4.39 12.52 2.95
C GLY A 246 -3.32 13.12 2.03
N GLU A 247 -2.05 12.79 2.27
CA GLU A 247 -0.95 13.23 1.42
C GLU A 247 -1.04 12.64 -0.01
N TRP A 248 -1.46 11.39 -0.13
CA TRP A 248 -1.55 10.72 -1.43
C TRP A 248 -2.59 11.33 -2.36
N LEU A 249 -3.70 11.80 -1.79
CA LEU A 249 -4.82 12.35 -2.56
C LEU A 249 -4.74 13.87 -2.78
N LEU A 250 -3.67 14.52 -2.27
CA LEU A 250 -3.43 15.92 -2.56
C LEU A 250 -2.89 16.09 -3.98
N PRO A 251 -3.51 16.96 -4.81
CA PRO A 251 -2.99 17.29 -6.13
C PRO A 251 -1.58 17.88 -6.02
N LYS A 252 -0.64 17.32 -6.80
CA LYS A 252 0.72 17.82 -6.90
C LYS A 252 0.96 18.37 -8.32
N ASN A 253 1.61 19.52 -8.42
CA ASN A 253 1.93 20.14 -9.72
C ASN A 253 0.72 20.35 -10.65
N GLY A 254 -0.48 20.57 -10.07
CA GLY A 254 -1.71 20.73 -10.84
C GLY A 254 -2.29 19.43 -11.42
N LYS A 255 -1.72 18.26 -11.10
CA LYS A 255 -2.20 16.95 -11.55
C LYS A 255 -3.13 16.30 -10.54
N THR A 256 -4.15 15.62 -11.03
CA THR A 256 -5.07 14.80 -10.23
C THR A 256 -4.40 13.48 -9.88
N PRO A 257 -4.25 13.10 -8.59
CA PRO A 257 -3.60 11.87 -8.21
C PRO A 257 -4.48 10.64 -8.41
N ALA A 258 -3.89 9.60 -8.98
CA ALA A 258 -4.41 8.22 -9.00
C ALA A 258 -3.43 7.33 -8.26
N VAL A 259 -3.77 6.90 -7.05
CA VAL A 259 -2.93 6.04 -6.23
C VAL A 259 -3.50 4.62 -6.24
N ILE A 260 -2.72 3.68 -6.74
CA ILE A 260 -3.06 2.27 -6.83
C ILE A 260 -2.21 1.51 -5.81
N VAL A 261 -2.83 0.93 -4.80
CA VAL A 261 -2.14 0.02 -3.87
C VAL A 261 -2.28 -1.40 -4.40
N SER A 262 -1.23 -1.91 -5.03
CA SER A 262 -1.22 -3.26 -5.60
C SER A 262 -0.76 -4.27 -4.55
N VAL A 263 -1.64 -5.21 -4.23
CA VAL A 263 -1.41 -6.30 -3.27
C VAL A 263 -1.48 -7.68 -3.94
N ALA A 264 -1.40 -7.72 -5.26
CA ALA A 264 -1.53 -8.95 -6.05
C ALA A 264 -0.41 -9.97 -5.79
N HIS A 265 0.76 -9.49 -5.39
CA HIS A 265 1.96 -10.31 -5.12
C HIS A 265 2.00 -10.85 -3.69
N LEU A 266 1.15 -10.37 -2.79
CA LEU A 266 1.09 -10.81 -1.40
C LEU A 266 0.30 -12.12 -1.26
N ASP A 267 0.64 -12.93 -0.27
CA ASP A 267 -0.20 -14.05 0.14
C ASP A 267 -1.52 -13.58 0.77
N ASP A 268 -2.47 -14.49 0.99
CA ASP A 268 -3.81 -14.12 1.47
C ASP A 268 -3.79 -13.52 2.88
N GLU A 269 -2.86 -13.94 3.73
CA GLU A 269 -2.76 -13.47 5.11
C GLU A 269 -2.07 -12.11 5.18
N GLU A 270 -0.95 -11.94 4.47
CA GLU A 270 -0.28 -10.64 4.31
C GLU A 270 -1.22 -9.61 3.69
N ARG A 271 -1.94 -10.01 2.63
CA ARG A 271 -2.92 -9.17 1.95
C ARG A 271 -4.01 -8.70 2.90
N THR A 272 -4.57 -9.61 3.70
CA THR A 272 -5.62 -9.27 4.66
C THR A 272 -5.14 -8.23 5.69
N LEU A 273 -3.92 -8.38 6.20
CA LEU A 273 -3.36 -7.45 7.19
C LEU A 273 -2.99 -6.09 6.57
N VAL A 274 -2.38 -6.09 5.38
CA VAL A 274 -2.08 -4.84 4.66
C VAL A 274 -3.37 -4.08 4.35
N LEU A 275 -4.41 -4.79 3.91
CA LEU A 275 -5.72 -4.17 3.67
C LEU A 275 -6.34 -3.64 4.96
N GLY A 276 -6.16 -4.34 6.09
CA GLY A 276 -6.59 -3.87 7.40
C GLY A 276 -5.93 -2.55 7.79
N VAL A 277 -4.61 -2.47 7.69
CA VAL A 277 -3.85 -1.23 7.97
C VAL A 277 -4.26 -0.10 7.02
N LEU A 278 -4.41 -0.39 5.72
CA LEU A 278 -4.84 0.60 4.74
C LEU A 278 -6.26 1.12 5.02
N LEU A 279 -7.20 0.24 5.36
CA LEU A 279 -8.58 0.63 5.65
C LEU A 279 -8.68 1.49 6.91
N GLU A 280 -7.90 1.22 7.94
CA GLU A 280 -7.82 2.09 9.13
C GLU A 280 -7.33 3.49 8.75
N GLU A 281 -6.33 3.60 7.86
CA GLU A 281 -5.84 4.88 7.36
C GLU A 281 -6.89 5.62 6.51
N VAL A 282 -7.63 4.89 5.67
CA VAL A 282 -8.75 5.48 4.88
C VAL A 282 -9.85 5.98 5.80
N LEU A 283 -10.25 5.19 6.81
CA LEU A 283 -11.27 5.58 7.79
C LEU A 283 -10.83 6.81 8.60
N ALA A 284 -9.57 6.85 8.97
CA ALA A 284 -9.00 7.99 9.68
C ALA A 284 -8.95 9.27 8.84
N TRP A 285 -8.76 9.14 7.53
CA TRP A 285 -8.78 10.28 6.61
C TRP A 285 -10.19 10.78 6.32
N VAL A 286 -11.18 9.90 6.28
CA VAL A 286 -12.61 10.26 6.00
C VAL A 286 -13.26 10.97 7.18
N ARG A 287 -12.84 10.72 8.42
CA ARG A 287 -13.36 11.36 9.64
C ARG A 287 -12.86 12.79 9.81
#